data_0301846384167bb469311e6344ca1244
#
_entry.id   0301846384167bb469311e6344ca1244
#
_cell.length_a   1.000
_cell.length_b   1.000
_cell.length_c   1.000
_cell.angle_alpha   90.00
_cell.angle_beta   90.00
_cell.angle_gamma   90.00
#
_symmetry.space_group_name_H-M   'P 1'
#
loop_
_entity.id
_entity.type
_entity.pdbx_description
1 polymer ?
#
loop_
_entity_poly.entity_id
_entity_poly.type
_entity_poly.pdbx_seq_one_letter_code
_entity_poly.pdbx_strand_id
1 'polypeptide(L)'
;MDQGTIDGVDVAGNTIAAVCHVPGNILEGNWTAAIFVNDTASDAQEKALLKVYTGQAGGPIAELAKLIGKVVSVERAPITFDIVGAKGTLKIGTDYYAELEPYVGPSGAQTTLSDTVFSTVPGAPVFVGKAPVYRSKNAAIGIDVNLKNHNALQSTFRFEA
;
A
#
# COMPACT_ATOMS: atom_id res chain seq x y z
N MET A 1 5.30 8.02 4.21
CA MET A 1 5.70 7.78 5.63
C MET A 1 5.87 9.12 6.30
N ASP A 2 5.23 9.32 7.44
CA ASP A 2 5.26 10.62 8.11
C ASP A 2 6.61 10.89 8.75
N GLN A 3 7.24 9.83 9.29
CA GLN A 3 8.59 9.87 9.87
C GLN A 3 9.22 8.48 9.89
N GLY A 4 10.52 8.40 9.98
CA GLY A 4 11.24 7.15 10.15
C GLY A 4 12.62 7.12 9.51
N THR A 5 13.47 6.24 10.05
CA THR A 5 14.79 5.93 9.50
C THR A 5 14.91 4.44 9.22
N ILE A 6 15.60 4.09 8.16
CA ILE A 6 15.94 2.71 7.80
C ILE A 6 17.45 2.65 7.62
N ASP A 7 18.15 1.87 8.46
CA ASP A 7 19.62 1.80 8.47
C ASP A 7 20.30 3.19 8.53
N GLY A 8 19.72 4.13 9.28
CA GLY A 8 20.21 5.51 9.39
C GLY A 8 19.83 6.44 8.23
N VAL A 9 19.16 5.96 7.20
CA VAL A 9 18.63 6.79 6.11
C VAL A 9 17.25 7.32 6.50
N ASP A 10 17.11 8.65 6.56
CA ASP A 10 15.80 9.28 6.77
C ASP A 10 14.91 9.06 5.54
N VAL A 11 13.74 8.46 5.77
CA VAL A 11 12.73 8.16 4.73
C VAL A 11 11.43 8.93 4.91
N ALA A 12 11.42 9.92 5.83
CA ALA A 12 10.25 10.77 6.06
C ALA A 12 9.81 11.46 4.76
N GLY A 13 8.51 11.65 4.60
CA GLY A 13 7.91 12.25 3.41
C GLY A 13 7.86 11.35 2.18
N ASN A 14 8.54 10.19 2.17
CA ASN A 14 8.48 9.28 1.04
C ASN A 14 7.28 8.33 1.12
N THR A 15 6.75 7.99 -0.04
CA THR A 15 5.72 6.97 -0.22
C THR A 15 6.25 5.85 -1.09
N ILE A 16 5.98 4.61 -0.70
CA ILE A 16 6.13 3.42 -1.54
C ILE A 16 4.75 2.82 -1.76
N ALA A 17 4.49 2.37 -2.96
CA ALA A 17 3.25 1.70 -3.34
C ALA A 17 3.54 0.42 -4.12
N ALA A 18 2.70 -0.58 -3.95
CA ALA A 18 2.72 -1.78 -4.76
C ALA A 18 1.35 -1.99 -5.40
N VAL A 19 1.35 -2.28 -6.70
CA VAL A 19 0.17 -2.74 -7.43
C VAL A 19 0.39 -4.21 -7.74
N CYS A 20 -0.52 -5.06 -7.25
CA CYS A 20 -0.35 -6.50 -7.31
C CYS A 20 -1.49 -7.16 -8.08
N HIS A 21 -1.14 -8.11 -8.94
CA HIS A 21 -2.07 -9.11 -9.43
C HIS A 21 -1.99 -10.34 -8.51
N VAL A 22 -3.11 -10.67 -7.89
CA VAL A 22 -3.25 -11.81 -6.98
C VAL A 22 -4.04 -12.90 -7.71
N PRO A 23 -3.43 -14.05 -8.04
CA PRO A 23 -4.05 -15.02 -8.95
C PRO A 23 -5.18 -15.85 -8.32
N GLY A 24 -5.35 -15.81 -7.01
CA GLY A 24 -6.33 -16.60 -6.30
C GLY A 24 -6.59 -16.10 -4.88
N ASN A 25 -6.51 -17.00 -3.90
CA ASN A 25 -6.60 -16.61 -2.50
C ASN A 25 -5.40 -15.76 -2.12
N ILE A 26 -5.65 -14.62 -1.48
CA ILE A 26 -4.62 -13.66 -1.10
C ILE A 26 -3.49 -14.29 -0.25
N LEU A 27 -3.81 -15.25 0.61
CA LEU A 27 -2.84 -15.90 1.49
C LEU A 27 -2.06 -17.04 0.83
N GLU A 28 -2.43 -17.47 -0.38
CA GLU A 28 -1.68 -18.47 -1.14
C GLU A 28 -0.42 -17.91 -1.81
N GLY A 29 -0.27 -16.58 -1.81
CA GLY A 29 0.90 -15.93 -2.38
C GLY A 29 0.91 -15.92 -3.91
N ASN A 30 2.11 -16.02 -4.48
CA ASN A 30 2.37 -15.94 -5.93
C ASN A 30 1.93 -14.62 -6.58
N TRP A 31 1.90 -13.54 -5.80
CA TRP A 31 1.54 -12.23 -6.31
C TRP A 31 2.57 -11.75 -7.34
N THR A 32 2.09 -11.14 -8.39
CA THR A 32 2.94 -10.40 -9.33
C THR A 32 2.80 -8.92 -9.02
N ALA A 33 3.90 -8.26 -8.66
CA ALA A 33 3.91 -6.88 -8.17
C ALA A 33 4.69 -5.94 -9.09
N ALA A 34 4.16 -4.74 -9.28
CA ALA A 34 4.86 -3.54 -9.73
C ALA A 34 5.00 -2.60 -8.54
N ILE A 35 6.21 -2.15 -8.25
CA ILE A 35 6.53 -1.29 -7.10
C ILE A 35 6.82 0.13 -7.58
N PHE A 36 6.31 1.11 -6.87
CA PHE A 36 6.50 2.53 -7.14
C PHE A 36 7.06 3.23 -5.90
N VAL A 37 8.06 4.08 -6.10
CA VAL A 37 8.63 4.96 -5.07
C VAL A 37 8.48 6.40 -5.55
N ASN A 38 8.28 7.36 -4.64
CA ASN A 38 8.25 8.77 -5.00
C ASN A 38 9.42 9.13 -5.92
N ASP A 39 9.13 9.89 -6.96
CA ASP A 39 10.14 10.42 -7.89
C ASP A 39 11.13 11.39 -7.23
N THR A 40 10.75 11.99 -6.10
CA THR A 40 11.61 12.84 -5.27
C THR A 40 12.56 12.09 -4.35
N ALA A 41 12.41 10.75 -4.21
CA ALA A 41 13.28 9.94 -3.37
C ALA A 41 14.71 9.89 -3.93
N SER A 42 15.70 10.03 -3.06
CA SER A 42 17.10 9.75 -3.41
C SER A 42 17.35 8.25 -3.60
N ASP A 43 18.47 7.89 -4.25
CA ASP A 43 18.86 6.48 -4.44
C ASP A 43 19.02 5.74 -3.10
N ALA A 44 19.52 6.42 -2.08
CA ALA A 44 19.68 5.86 -0.74
C ALA A 44 18.30 5.58 -0.09
N GLN A 45 17.36 6.50 -0.24
CA GLN A 45 15.99 6.34 0.27
C GLN A 45 15.24 5.22 -0.45
N GLU A 46 15.31 5.18 -1.78
CA GLU A 46 14.70 4.09 -2.57
C GLU A 46 15.26 2.73 -2.13
N LYS A 47 16.59 2.59 -2.04
CA LYS A 47 17.23 1.35 -1.61
C LYS A 47 16.80 0.94 -0.20
N ALA A 48 16.72 1.88 0.73
CA ALA A 48 16.28 1.63 2.10
C ALA A 48 14.82 1.17 2.16
N LEU A 49 13.92 1.84 1.43
CA LEU A 49 12.52 1.47 1.31
C LEU A 49 12.33 0.08 0.71
N LEU A 50 13.00 -0.22 -0.39
CA LEU A 50 12.93 -1.52 -1.03
C LEU A 50 13.44 -2.64 -0.12
N LYS A 51 14.50 -2.41 0.67
CA LYS A 51 15.02 -3.39 1.63
C LYS A 51 13.93 -3.83 2.63
N VAL A 52 13.12 -2.91 3.14
CA VAL A 52 12.03 -3.22 4.08
C VAL A 52 10.87 -3.89 3.34
N TYR A 53 10.37 -3.28 2.28
CA TYR A 53 9.12 -3.71 1.63
C TYR A 53 9.28 -4.93 0.71
N THR A 54 10.51 -5.36 0.42
CA THR A 54 10.79 -6.67 -0.16
C THR A 54 11.17 -7.74 0.88
N GLY A 55 11.03 -7.42 2.17
CA GLY A 55 11.23 -8.35 3.27
C GLY A 55 12.68 -8.60 3.71
N GLN A 56 13.65 -7.91 3.10
CA GLN A 56 15.08 -8.12 3.39
C GLN A 56 15.50 -7.62 4.77
N ALA A 57 14.73 -6.69 5.38
CA ALA A 57 14.99 -6.19 6.72
C ALA A 57 14.36 -7.05 7.83
N GLY A 58 13.56 -8.06 7.48
CA GLY A 58 12.80 -8.82 8.47
C GLY A 58 11.57 -8.06 8.98
N GLY A 59 11.10 -8.42 10.17
CA GLY A 59 9.94 -7.78 10.80
C GLY A 59 8.58 -8.11 10.16
N PRO A 60 7.50 -7.42 10.55
CA PRO A 60 6.14 -7.74 10.08
C PRO A 60 5.95 -7.62 8.57
N ILE A 61 6.64 -6.68 7.92
CA ILE A 61 6.55 -6.50 6.46
C ILE A 61 7.17 -7.68 5.70
N ALA A 62 8.14 -8.39 6.29
CA ALA A 62 8.71 -9.56 5.64
C ALA A 62 7.69 -10.70 5.45
N GLU A 63 6.73 -10.84 6.37
CA GLU A 63 5.67 -11.84 6.22
C GLU A 63 4.74 -11.49 5.04
N LEU A 64 4.40 -10.21 4.87
CA LEU A 64 3.65 -9.75 3.71
C LEU A 64 4.45 -9.93 2.41
N ALA A 65 5.74 -9.62 2.43
CA ALA A 65 6.62 -9.74 1.27
C ALA A 65 6.74 -11.19 0.76
N LYS A 66 6.58 -12.20 1.63
CA LYS A 66 6.57 -13.63 1.23
C LYS A 66 5.42 -13.97 0.28
N LEU A 67 4.35 -13.20 0.27
CA LEU A 67 3.22 -13.38 -0.65
C LEU A 67 3.57 -12.95 -2.08
N ILE A 68 4.59 -12.11 -2.26
CA ILE A 68 5.05 -11.66 -3.57
C ILE A 68 5.91 -12.74 -4.20
N GLY A 69 5.38 -13.38 -5.23
CA GLY A 69 6.14 -14.39 -6.00
C GLY A 69 7.07 -13.75 -7.04
N LYS A 70 6.69 -12.58 -7.58
CA LYS A 70 7.48 -11.89 -8.61
C LYS A 70 7.29 -10.38 -8.55
N VAL A 71 8.40 -9.63 -8.53
CA VAL A 71 8.42 -8.19 -8.81
C VAL A 71 8.78 -8.01 -10.28
N VAL A 72 7.90 -7.38 -11.06
CA VAL A 72 8.11 -7.17 -12.51
C VAL A 72 8.75 -5.84 -12.83
N SER A 73 8.51 -4.81 -11.99
CA SER A 73 9.15 -3.50 -12.12
C SER A 73 9.29 -2.83 -10.76
N VAL A 74 10.30 -1.96 -10.67
CA VAL A 74 10.46 -0.95 -9.63
C VAL A 74 10.67 0.37 -10.36
N GLU A 75 9.81 1.34 -10.10
CA GLU A 75 9.78 2.59 -10.83
C GLU A 75 9.67 3.77 -9.88
N ARG A 76 10.26 4.91 -10.26
CA ARG A 76 9.99 6.19 -9.62
C ARG A 76 8.83 6.86 -10.34
N ALA A 77 7.87 7.33 -9.57
CA ALA A 77 6.71 8.04 -10.08
C ALA A 77 6.25 9.12 -9.11
N PRO A 78 5.62 10.20 -9.58
CA PRO A 78 4.94 11.12 -8.68
C PRO A 78 3.80 10.36 -7.97
N ILE A 79 3.87 10.31 -6.63
CA ILE A 79 2.86 9.68 -5.81
C ILE A 79 2.22 10.74 -4.94
N THR A 80 0.89 10.86 -5.01
CA THR A 80 0.09 11.64 -4.08
C THR A 80 -0.69 10.67 -3.21
N PHE A 81 -0.46 10.75 -1.91
CA PHE A 81 -1.22 10.02 -0.89
C PHE A 81 -1.78 11.02 0.10
N ASP A 82 -3.02 11.42 -0.14
CA ASP A 82 -3.75 12.39 0.69
C ASP A 82 -5.00 11.69 1.25
N ILE A 83 -4.77 10.83 2.25
CA ILE A 83 -5.82 10.04 2.91
C ILE A 83 -5.71 10.25 4.41
N VAL A 84 -6.77 10.80 5.00
CA VAL A 84 -6.91 11.02 6.44
C VAL A 84 -8.24 10.43 6.92
N GLY A 85 -8.21 9.59 7.95
CA GLY A 85 -9.40 8.98 8.52
C GLY A 85 -10.22 8.18 7.49
N ALA A 86 -9.57 7.42 6.62
CA ALA A 86 -10.16 6.65 5.53
C ALA A 86 -10.92 7.52 4.49
N LYS A 87 -10.56 8.79 4.35
CA LYS A 87 -11.10 9.69 3.32
C LYS A 87 -9.98 10.41 2.59
N GLY A 88 -10.02 10.44 1.25
CA GLY A 88 -9.06 11.17 0.43
C GLY A 88 -8.75 10.49 -0.89
N THR A 89 -7.54 10.69 -1.39
CA THR A 89 -7.12 10.21 -2.70
C THR A 89 -5.73 9.58 -2.67
N LEU A 90 -5.54 8.60 -3.54
CA LEU A 90 -4.24 8.05 -3.90
C LEU A 90 -4.07 8.19 -5.42
N LYS A 91 -2.92 8.70 -5.83
CA LYS A 91 -2.55 8.78 -7.25
C LYS A 91 -1.09 8.36 -7.43
N ILE A 92 -0.81 7.55 -8.47
CA ILE A 92 0.54 7.17 -8.86
C ILE A 92 0.67 7.42 -10.36
N GLY A 93 1.50 8.38 -10.75
CA GLY A 93 1.62 8.81 -12.14
C GLY A 93 0.27 9.16 -12.77
N THR A 94 0.03 8.67 -13.99
CA THR A 94 -1.22 8.85 -14.75
C THR A 94 -2.13 7.62 -14.72
N ASP A 95 -1.58 6.46 -14.39
CA ASP A 95 -2.21 5.16 -14.64
C ASP A 95 -2.95 4.60 -13.43
N TYR A 96 -2.75 5.19 -12.25
CA TYR A 96 -3.38 4.74 -11.03
C TYR A 96 -4.05 5.88 -10.30
N TYR A 97 -5.30 5.66 -9.93
CA TYR A 97 -6.10 6.62 -9.17
C TYR A 97 -7.13 5.90 -8.31
N ALA A 98 -7.22 6.27 -7.05
CA ALA A 98 -8.26 5.82 -6.15
C ALA A 98 -8.76 6.97 -5.28
N GLU A 99 -10.07 6.98 -5.04
CA GLU A 99 -10.70 7.76 -3.98
C GLU A 99 -11.05 6.83 -2.83
N LEU A 100 -11.01 7.32 -1.62
CA LEU A 100 -11.39 6.58 -0.43
C LEU A 100 -12.45 7.34 0.35
N GLU A 101 -13.53 6.67 0.70
CA GLU A 101 -14.57 7.13 1.61
C GLU A 101 -14.77 6.15 2.76
N PRO A 102 -14.95 6.62 4.01
CA PRO A 102 -15.17 5.74 5.14
C PRO A 102 -16.53 5.02 5.08
N TYR A 103 -16.56 3.79 5.54
CA TYR A 103 -17.79 3.14 5.96
C TYR A 103 -18.19 3.62 7.35
N VAL A 104 -19.41 4.08 7.48
CA VAL A 104 -19.96 4.63 8.72
C VAL A 104 -21.08 3.73 9.21
N GLY A 105 -21.00 3.30 10.45
CA GLY A 105 -22.02 2.47 11.08
C GLY A 105 -23.27 3.27 11.46
N PRO A 106 -24.32 2.60 11.98
CA PRO A 106 -25.59 3.24 12.35
C PRO A 106 -25.46 4.33 13.42
N SER A 107 -24.43 4.26 14.26
CA SER A 107 -24.12 5.27 15.28
C SER A 107 -23.41 6.52 14.73
N GLY A 108 -23.07 6.57 13.45
CA GLY A 108 -22.22 7.59 12.86
C GLY A 108 -20.71 7.34 13.06
N ALA A 109 -20.32 6.29 13.77
CA ALA A 109 -18.92 5.91 13.96
C ALA A 109 -18.36 5.22 12.72
N GLN A 110 -17.09 5.46 12.44
CA GLN A 110 -16.36 4.77 11.38
C GLN A 110 -16.20 3.29 11.70
N THR A 111 -16.44 2.43 10.71
CA THR A 111 -16.25 0.98 10.87
C THR A 111 -14.77 0.64 10.94
N THR A 112 -14.40 -0.14 11.95
CA THR A 112 -13.02 -0.57 12.20
C THR A 112 -12.96 -2.08 12.33
N LEU A 113 -11.93 -2.71 11.74
CA LEU A 113 -11.56 -4.09 11.98
C LEU A 113 -10.42 -4.11 12.98
N SER A 114 -10.48 -5.03 13.93
CA SER A 114 -9.41 -5.30 14.89
C SER A 114 -8.96 -6.74 14.75
N ASP A 115 -7.70 -7.00 15.08
CA ASP A 115 -7.12 -8.35 15.06
C ASP A 115 -7.34 -9.09 13.73
N THR A 116 -6.95 -8.42 12.63
CA THR A 116 -7.17 -8.91 11.27
C THR A 116 -5.86 -9.09 10.52
N VAL A 117 -5.81 -10.10 9.66
CA VAL A 117 -4.72 -10.33 8.70
C VAL A 117 -4.66 -9.28 7.57
N PHE A 118 -5.69 -8.47 7.42
CA PHE A 118 -5.72 -7.36 6.45
C PHE A 118 -4.98 -6.11 6.92
N SER A 119 -4.45 -6.09 8.14
CA SER A 119 -3.54 -5.04 8.59
C SER A 119 -2.13 -5.34 8.12
N THR A 120 -1.45 -4.32 7.62
CA THR A 120 -0.02 -4.40 7.24
C THR A 120 0.87 -4.75 8.45
N VAL A 121 0.44 -4.35 9.63
CA VAL A 121 1.07 -4.72 10.91
C VAL A 121 0.04 -5.50 11.72
N PRO A 122 0.32 -6.77 12.07
CA PRO A 122 -0.60 -7.60 12.82
C PRO A 122 -1.08 -6.91 14.11
N GLY A 123 -2.39 -6.95 14.33
CA GLY A 123 -3.04 -6.34 15.50
C GLY A 123 -3.34 -4.84 15.38
N ALA A 124 -2.79 -4.13 14.40
CA ALA A 124 -3.14 -2.73 14.18
C ALA A 124 -4.59 -2.60 13.69
N PRO A 125 -5.38 -1.64 14.22
CA PRO A 125 -6.74 -1.43 13.74
C PRO A 125 -6.75 -0.92 12.30
N VAL A 126 -7.77 -1.34 11.54
CA VAL A 126 -7.95 -0.97 10.13
C VAL A 126 -9.29 -0.30 9.96
N PHE A 127 -9.31 0.89 9.42
CA PHE A 127 -10.53 1.58 9.01
C PHE A 127 -11.05 0.98 7.71
N VAL A 128 -12.32 0.59 7.73
CA VAL A 128 -13.02 0.07 6.56
C VAL A 128 -13.59 1.23 5.76
N GLY A 129 -13.38 1.20 4.47
CA GLY A 129 -13.91 2.16 3.54
C GLY A 129 -14.30 1.53 2.21
N LYS A 130 -14.72 2.37 1.31
CA LYS A 130 -14.94 2.05 -0.10
C LYS A 130 -14.16 2.99 -0.98
N ALA A 131 -13.77 2.53 -2.14
CA ALA A 131 -13.24 3.35 -3.22
C ALA A 131 -14.37 3.65 -4.22
N PRO A 132 -14.99 4.85 -4.18
CA PRO A 132 -15.99 5.26 -5.16
C PRO A 132 -15.45 5.19 -6.59
N VAL A 133 -14.17 5.50 -6.74
CA VAL A 133 -13.42 5.38 -7.98
C VAL A 133 -12.13 4.62 -7.72
N TYR A 134 -11.86 3.60 -8.51
CA TYR A 134 -10.58 2.89 -8.54
C TYR A 134 -10.20 2.61 -9.99
N ARG A 135 -9.08 3.18 -10.44
CA ARG A 135 -8.51 2.94 -11.75
C ARG A 135 -7.07 2.46 -11.61
N SER A 136 -6.75 1.41 -12.31
CA SER A 136 -5.41 0.83 -12.31
C SER A 136 -5.13 0.24 -13.69
N LYS A 137 -4.03 0.68 -14.30
CA LYS A 137 -3.59 0.19 -15.60
C LYS A 137 -2.11 -0.17 -15.57
N ASN A 138 -1.80 -1.43 -15.78
CA ASN A 138 -0.42 -1.92 -15.89
C ASN A 138 -0.37 -3.18 -16.75
N ALA A 139 0.17 -3.05 -17.94
CA ALA A 139 0.28 -4.15 -18.88
C ALA A 139 1.25 -5.25 -18.43
N ALA A 140 2.30 -4.90 -17.66
CA ALA A 140 3.30 -5.86 -17.20
C ALA A 140 2.76 -6.88 -16.20
N ILE A 141 1.69 -6.51 -15.47
CA ILE A 141 0.98 -7.41 -14.54
C ILE A 141 -0.44 -7.76 -15.00
N GLY A 142 -0.79 -7.39 -16.25
CA GLY A 142 -2.07 -7.73 -16.86
C GLY A 142 -3.29 -7.03 -16.24
N ILE A 143 -3.11 -5.84 -15.67
CA ILE A 143 -4.21 -5.08 -15.05
C ILE A 143 -4.65 -3.93 -15.96
N ASP A 144 -5.94 -3.86 -16.25
CA ASP A 144 -6.62 -2.69 -16.85
C ASP A 144 -8.04 -2.67 -16.28
N VAL A 145 -8.22 -1.95 -15.17
CA VAL A 145 -9.49 -1.92 -14.44
C VAL A 145 -9.96 -0.50 -14.15
N ASN A 146 -11.28 -0.32 -14.20
CA ASN A 146 -11.97 0.89 -13.78
C ASN A 146 -13.21 0.48 -12.98
N LEU A 147 -13.07 0.50 -11.67
CA LEU A 147 -14.06 -0.04 -10.74
C LEU A 147 -14.73 1.09 -9.96
N LYS A 148 -15.95 0.82 -9.49
CA LYS A 148 -16.70 1.73 -8.61
C LYS A 148 -17.12 1.00 -7.34
N ASN A 149 -17.08 1.72 -6.22
CA ASN A 149 -17.53 1.24 -4.92
C ASN A 149 -16.81 -0.07 -4.49
N HIS A 150 -15.53 -0.17 -4.81
CA HIS A 150 -14.71 -1.30 -4.37
C HIS A 150 -14.36 -1.17 -2.89
N ASN A 151 -14.05 -2.28 -2.22
CA ASN A 151 -13.57 -2.22 -0.84
C ASN A 151 -12.22 -1.50 -0.77
N ALA A 152 -12.02 -0.78 0.32
CA ALA A 152 -10.77 -0.11 0.60
C ALA A 152 -10.50 -0.12 2.11
N LEU A 153 -9.25 -0.17 2.47
CA LEU A 153 -8.80 -0.24 3.85
C LEU A 153 -7.71 0.81 4.08
N GLN A 154 -7.69 1.38 5.27
CA GLN A 154 -6.65 2.31 5.70
C GLN A 154 -6.25 2.02 7.14
N SER A 155 -4.96 2.03 7.40
CA SER A 155 -4.42 1.88 8.75
C SER A 155 -3.29 2.88 8.97
N THR A 156 -3.15 3.33 10.21
CA THR A 156 -1.93 4.00 10.69
C THR A 156 -1.20 3.01 11.55
N PHE A 157 0.08 2.81 11.30
CA PHE A 157 0.88 1.85 12.03
C PHE A 157 2.30 2.35 12.29
N ARG A 158 2.92 1.77 13.31
CA ARG A 158 4.34 1.89 13.60
C ARG A 158 4.92 0.50 13.70
N PHE A 159 6.08 0.29 13.10
CA PHE A 159 6.83 -0.95 13.30
C PHE A 159 8.32 -0.63 13.46
N GLU A 160 9.00 -1.52 14.17
CA GLU A 160 10.44 -1.53 14.36
C GLU A 160 10.95 -2.91 13.91
N ALA A 161 12.05 -2.94 13.18
CA ALA A 161 12.70 -4.17 12.69
C ALA A 161 14.08 -4.32 13.34
#